data_ecb1eecc8c7336f58e69e82a71515c0c
#
_entry.id   ecb1eecc8c7336f58e69e82a71515c0c
#
_cell.length_a   1.000
_cell.length_b   1.000
_cell.length_c   1.000
_cell.angle_alpha   90.00
_cell.angle_beta   90.00
_cell.angle_gamma   90.00
#
_symmetry.space_group_name_H-M   'P 1'
#
loop_
_entity.id
_entity.type
_entity.pdbx_description
1 polymer ?
#
loop_
_entity_poly.entity_id
_entity_poly.type
_entity_poly.pdbx_seq_one_letter_code
_entity_poly.pdbx_strand_id
1 'polypeptide(L)'
;MDICIITGSSGLIGSESVAFFADKFDKIIGIDNNMRQIFFGANASTEWNTQKLVKEVPNFEHHAIDIRNVEELEKLFSKYNTDIKLIVHTA
;
A
#
# COMPACT_ATOMS: atom_id res chain seq x y z
N MET A 1 15.62 10.17 0.56
CA MET A 1 14.86 8.96 0.95
C MET A 1 14.28 8.30 -0.29
N ASP A 2 14.44 7.01 -0.41
CA ASP A 2 13.88 6.24 -1.52
C ASP A 2 12.57 5.59 -1.08
N ILE A 3 11.48 5.92 -1.77
CA ILE A 3 10.13 5.47 -1.43
C ILE A 3 9.55 4.62 -2.55
N CYS A 4 8.96 3.48 -2.19
CA CYS A 4 8.17 2.64 -3.09
C CYS A 4 6.71 2.73 -2.68
N ILE A 5 5.82 2.99 -3.65
CA ILE A 5 4.38 3.01 -3.41
C ILE A 5 3.77 1.78 -4.04
N ILE A 6 2.97 1.05 -3.27
CA ILE A 6 2.29 -0.17 -3.74
C ILE A 6 0.79 0.01 -3.57
N THR A 7 0.05 0.06 -4.67
CA THR A 7 -1.42 0.06 -4.62
C THR A 7 -1.92 -1.37 -4.50
N GLY A 8 -2.99 -1.57 -3.75
CA GLY A 8 -3.49 -2.92 -3.46
C GLY A 8 -2.59 -3.69 -2.51
N SER A 9 -1.90 -2.99 -1.60
CA SER A 9 -0.86 -3.55 -0.73
C SER A 9 -1.33 -4.67 0.19
N SER A 10 -2.61 -4.69 0.54
CA SER A 10 -3.16 -5.73 1.42
C SER A 10 -3.67 -6.95 0.66
N GLY A 11 -3.69 -6.91 -0.67
CA GLY A 11 -4.03 -8.06 -1.49
C GLY A 11 -2.89 -9.07 -1.55
N LEU A 12 -3.13 -10.22 -2.21
CA LEU A 12 -2.13 -11.29 -2.27
C LEU A 12 -0.83 -10.83 -2.94
N ILE A 13 -0.92 -10.30 -4.16
CA ILE A 13 0.26 -9.86 -4.90
C ILE A 13 0.87 -8.60 -4.27
N GLY A 14 0.01 -7.67 -3.82
CA GLY A 14 0.48 -6.44 -3.20
C GLY A 14 1.26 -6.68 -1.92
N SER A 15 0.77 -7.58 -1.04
CA SER A 15 1.45 -7.89 0.21
C SER A 15 2.79 -8.60 -0.02
N GLU A 16 2.88 -9.46 -1.02
CA GLU A 16 4.15 -10.08 -1.41
C GLU A 16 5.12 -9.04 -1.95
N SER A 17 4.63 -8.05 -2.70
CA SER A 17 5.45 -6.95 -3.20
C SER A 17 6.02 -6.10 -2.06
N VAL A 18 5.21 -5.82 -1.03
CA VAL A 18 5.68 -5.10 0.15
C VAL A 18 6.85 -5.83 0.79
N ALA A 19 6.70 -7.14 1.00
CA ALA A 19 7.76 -7.96 1.60
C ALA A 19 9.02 -7.98 0.72
N PHE A 20 8.86 -8.06 -0.59
CA PHE A 20 9.97 -8.10 -1.54
C PHE A 20 10.76 -6.79 -1.54
N PHE A 21 10.08 -5.64 -1.52
CA PHE A 21 10.74 -4.34 -1.61
C PHE A 21 11.11 -3.73 -0.27
N ALA A 22 10.71 -4.33 0.86
CA ALA A 22 10.89 -3.76 2.19
C ALA A 22 12.35 -3.42 2.51
N ASP A 23 13.29 -4.23 2.07
CA ASP A 23 14.72 -4.04 2.31
C ASP A 23 15.42 -3.26 1.18
N LYS A 24 14.70 -2.88 0.13
CA LYS A 24 15.25 -2.20 -1.03
C LYS A 24 14.98 -0.70 -1.05
N PHE A 25 14.06 -0.25 -0.20
CA PHE A 25 13.63 1.14 -0.12
C PHE A 25 13.63 1.59 1.34
N ASP A 26 13.81 2.89 1.55
CA ASP A 26 13.77 3.47 2.89
C ASP A 26 12.36 3.40 3.50
N LYS A 27 11.32 3.51 2.65
CA LYS A 27 9.94 3.44 3.07
C LYS A 27 9.10 2.78 1.99
N ILE A 28 8.15 1.95 2.42
CA ILE A 28 7.13 1.34 1.56
C ILE A 28 5.78 1.94 1.95
N ILE A 29 5.12 2.61 1.01
CA ILE A 29 3.79 3.17 1.24
C ILE A 29 2.78 2.28 0.54
N GLY A 30 1.87 1.69 1.32
CA GLY A 30 0.81 0.86 0.81
C GLY A 30 -0.49 1.64 0.72
N ILE A 31 -1.17 1.55 -0.41
CA ILE A 31 -2.47 2.17 -0.64
C ILE A 31 -3.49 1.06 -0.86
N ASP A 32 -4.45 0.94 0.04
CA ASP A 32 -5.51 -0.06 -0.04
C ASP A 32 -6.69 0.38 0.82
N ASN A 33 -7.89 0.28 0.29
CA ASN A 33 -9.10 0.63 1.02
C ASN A 33 -9.98 -0.58 1.35
N ASN A 34 -9.42 -1.79 1.22
CA ASN A 34 -10.11 -3.04 1.54
C ASN A 34 -11.37 -3.27 0.67
N MET A 35 -11.30 -2.89 -0.60
CA MET A 35 -12.42 -2.99 -1.55
C MET A 35 -12.95 -4.42 -1.71
N ARG A 36 -12.10 -5.43 -1.53
CA ARG A 36 -12.53 -6.83 -1.62
C ARG A 36 -13.62 -7.16 -0.62
N GLN A 37 -13.54 -6.60 0.58
CA GLN A 37 -14.57 -6.80 1.60
C GLN A 37 -15.92 -6.24 1.13
N ILE A 38 -15.91 -5.10 0.45
CA ILE A 38 -17.14 -4.46 -0.04
C ILE A 38 -17.82 -5.31 -1.11
N PHE A 39 -17.03 -5.87 -2.05
CA PHE A 39 -17.59 -6.59 -3.19
C PHE A 39 -17.81 -8.08 -2.94
N PHE A 40 -17.01 -8.71 -2.08
CA PHE A 40 -17.01 -10.17 -1.91
C PHE A 40 -17.37 -10.63 -0.50
N GLY A 41 -17.68 -9.70 0.41
CA GLY A 41 -18.07 -9.99 1.78
C GLY A 41 -16.90 -10.08 2.74
N ALA A 42 -17.22 -10.34 4.01
CA ALA A 42 -16.25 -10.30 5.10
C ALA A 42 -15.09 -11.30 4.93
N ASN A 43 -15.38 -12.47 4.33
CA ASN A 43 -14.35 -13.50 4.14
C ASN A 43 -13.27 -13.10 3.12
N ALA A 44 -13.53 -12.08 2.32
CA ALA A 44 -12.57 -11.58 1.34
C ALA A 44 -11.80 -10.36 1.85
N SER A 45 -11.96 -10.00 3.12
CA SER A 45 -11.27 -8.87 3.72
C SER A 45 -9.76 -9.06 3.70
N THR A 46 -9.03 -7.98 3.36
CA THR A 46 -7.57 -7.96 3.38
C THR A 46 -7.02 -7.26 4.63
N GLU A 47 -7.88 -6.90 5.58
CA GLU A 47 -7.48 -6.16 6.77
C GLU A 47 -6.43 -6.89 7.60
N TRP A 48 -6.55 -8.21 7.73
CA TRP A 48 -5.57 -9.00 8.47
C TRP A 48 -4.18 -8.94 7.82
N ASN A 49 -4.10 -8.88 6.49
CA ASN A 49 -2.83 -8.68 5.79
C ASN A 49 -2.24 -7.32 6.10
N THR A 50 -3.08 -6.28 6.14
CA THR A 50 -2.62 -4.93 6.51
C THR A 50 -2.02 -4.92 7.90
N GLN A 51 -2.71 -5.52 8.87
CA GLN A 51 -2.23 -5.59 10.25
C GLN A 51 -0.91 -6.37 10.35
N LYS A 52 -0.81 -7.46 9.62
CA LYS A 52 0.41 -8.26 9.56
C LYS A 52 1.58 -7.46 8.99
N LEU A 53 1.38 -6.74 7.90
CA LEU A 53 2.41 -5.91 7.28
C LEU A 53 2.89 -4.80 8.20
N VAL A 54 1.96 -4.10 8.85
CA VAL A 54 2.30 -3.04 9.79
C VAL A 54 3.15 -3.57 10.94
N LYS A 55 2.85 -4.78 11.40
CA LYS A 55 3.57 -5.42 12.50
C LYS A 55 4.94 -5.95 12.09
N GLU A 56 5.03 -6.60 10.91
CA GLU A 56 6.23 -7.32 10.49
C GLU A 56 7.21 -6.49 9.65
N VAL A 57 6.73 -5.43 8.99
CA VAL A 57 7.54 -4.59 8.11
C VAL A 57 7.70 -3.21 8.73
N PRO A 58 8.82 -2.93 9.42
CA PRO A 58 8.96 -1.69 10.21
C PRO A 58 8.93 -0.41 9.39
N ASN A 59 9.30 -0.45 8.12
CA ASN A 59 9.29 0.72 7.23
C ASN A 59 8.04 0.79 6.34
N PHE A 60 7.00 0.01 6.64
CA PHE A 60 5.73 0.03 5.93
C PHE A 60 4.78 1.07 6.53
N GLU A 61 4.14 1.86 5.65
CA GLU A 61 3.13 2.84 6.05
C GLU A 61 1.86 2.57 5.24
N HIS A 62 0.75 2.32 5.92
CA HIS A 62 -0.53 2.02 5.29
C HIS A 62 -1.39 3.28 5.16
N HIS A 63 -1.98 3.47 3.98
CA HIS A 63 -2.96 4.54 3.73
C HIS A 63 -4.25 3.92 3.19
N ALA A 64 -5.34 4.09 3.92
CA ALA A 64 -6.66 3.60 3.52
C ALA A 64 -7.28 4.59 2.53
N ILE A 65 -6.79 4.59 1.31
CA ILE A 65 -7.22 5.49 0.25
C ILE A 65 -7.79 4.67 -0.91
N ASP A 66 -8.94 5.09 -1.41
CA ASP A 66 -9.48 4.56 -2.66
C ASP A 66 -8.66 5.15 -3.82
N ILE A 67 -8.12 4.28 -4.70
CA ILE A 67 -7.29 4.73 -5.82
C ILE A 67 -8.05 5.64 -6.80
N ARG A 68 -9.39 5.67 -6.72
CA ARG A 68 -10.22 6.59 -7.51
C ARG A 68 -10.27 8.00 -6.90
N ASN A 69 -9.80 8.17 -5.67
CA ASN A 69 -9.79 9.46 -4.99
C ASN A 69 -8.54 10.25 -5.38
N VAL A 70 -8.64 10.99 -6.47
CA VAL A 70 -7.52 11.74 -7.05
C VAL A 70 -6.95 12.77 -6.08
N GLU A 71 -7.82 13.46 -5.33
CA GLU A 71 -7.37 14.49 -4.38
C GLU A 71 -6.47 13.94 -3.29
N GLU A 72 -6.85 12.79 -2.71
CA GLU A 72 -6.04 12.15 -1.67
C GLU A 72 -4.72 11.62 -2.23
N LEU A 73 -4.75 11.05 -3.44
CA LEU A 73 -3.54 10.59 -4.09
C LEU A 73 -2.59 11.73 -4.41
N GLU A 74 -3.12 12.86 -4.88
CA GLU A 74 -2.30 14.03 -5.17
C GLU A 74 -1.63 14.59 -3.92
N LYS A 75 -2.33 14.62 -2.80
CA LYS A 75 -1.75 15.03 -1.52
C LYS A 75 -0.60 14.12 -1.11
N LEU A 76 -0.80 12.82 -1.24
CA LEU A 76 0.23 11.83 -0.88
C LEU A 76 1.46 11.98 -1.78
N PHE A 77 1.25 12.05 -3.09
CA PHE A 77 2.34 12.18 -4.04
C PHE A 77 3.10 13.50 -3.88
N SER A 78 2.38 14.60 -3.59
CA SER A 78 3.01 15.90 -3.36
C SER A 78 3.87 15.90 -2.10
N LYS A 79 3.43 15.19 -1.07
CA LYS A 79 4.18 15.10 0.20
C LYS A 79 5.55 14.47 0.01
N TYR A 80 5.65 13.45 -0.83
CA TYR A 80 6.90 12.71 -1.03
C TYR A 80 7.64 13.06 -2.33
N ASN A 81 6.91 13.54 -3.32
CA ASN A 81 7.41 14.11 -4.58
C ASN A 81 8.62 13.34 -5.17
N THR A 82 9.80 13.96 -5.18
CA THR A 82 11.00 13.37 -5.81
C THR A 82 11.56 12.16 -5.06
N ASP A 83 11.09 11.90 -3.85
CA ASP A 83 11.51 10.73 -3.08
C ASP A 83 10.87 9.43 -3.59
N ILE A 84 9.78 9.53 -4.36
CA ILE A 84 9.10 8.37 -4.92
C ILE A 84 9.92 7.83 -6.09
N LYS A 85 10.44 6.62 -5.96
CA LYS A 85 11.30 5.99 -6.96
C LYS A 85 10.62 4.88 -7.74
N LEU A 86 9.57 4.27 -7.18
CA LEU A 86 8.88 3.15 -7.81
C LEU A 86 7.42 3.14 -7.38
N ILE A 87 6.53 2.85 -8.32
CA ILE A 87 5.10 2.62 -8.04
C ILE A 87 4.74 1.27 -8.61
N VAL A 88 4.24 0.38 -7.75
CA VAL A 88 3.75 -0.95 -8.12
C VAL A 88 2.23 -0.95 -8.00
N HIS A 89 1.54 -1.13 -9.11
CA HIS A 89 0.08 -1.07 -9.16
C HIS A 89 -0.49 -2.48 -9.24
N THR A 90 -1.09 -2.96 -8.14
CA THR A 90 -1.73 -4.28 -8.09
C THR A 90 -3.23 -4.22 -7.81
N ALA A 91 -3.76 -3.03 -7.68
CA ALA A 91 -5.18 -2.82 -7.40
C ALA A 91 -6.03 -2.92 -8.67
#